data_5ea860d46ca50901d5abe6760383e9b5
#
_entry.id   5ea860d46ca50901d5abe6760383e9b5
#
_cell.length_a   1.000
_cell.length_b   1.000
_cell.length_c   1.000
_cell.angle_alpha   90.00
_cell.angle_beta   90.00
_cell.angle_gamma   90.00
#
_symmetry.space_group_name_H-M   'P 1'
#
loop_
_entity.id
_entity.type
_entity.pdbx_description
1 polymer ?
#
loop_
_entity_poly.entity_id
_entity_poly.type
_entity_poly.pdbx_seq_one_letter_code
_entity_poly.pdbx_strand_id
1 'polypeptide(L)'
;VMKEVVTEKIFSGEEDLIQISTEDRLWDLVEKMKRLEKYIPCVINDVAVIGVDKEQELFLQEQCSNIAVNLHGSLLKVGSIDPYKPENAICIQKDGMFLAYPGEYGYEIRPLISVGYISILKRLEMDCGAMMRFDIKGGDRLPLPVREKGQILTRIAQLNSKLCYVITLDGCVPGVVSDQYVPLPYIDLLKAMKRVVTKDHPDLEFDSGTLSFEYLIANYWLNDPVMEQSLALTMKNAGCNVDSLRAGIRFSSSDLGLSSVFLNMFLEINGILMPLGKGIQMEHKGDKASVEVFEEKCGELGSVLQANEDRIEELGNMDVEDVPGVVATLVKKNAFLPKKAAEKVLEDLRLQMTSGTGIDVYLALNQIIQVHSTMQKVSDERFLTMSEGVAKLIHTDFSKVTVLEEE
;
A
#
# COMPACT_ATOMS: atom_id res chain seq x y z
N VAL A 1 -19.99 24.22 -29.39
CA VAL A 1 -18.60 23.77 -29.23
C VAL A 1 -18.42 23.57 -27.74
N MET A 2 -18.65 22.34 -27.24
CA MET A 2 -18.29 21.98 -25.88
C MET A 2 -16.77 22.11 -25.76
N LYS A 3 -16.30 22.98 -24.89
CA LYS A 3 -14.91 22.95 -24.46
C LYS A 3 -14.74 21.61 -23.75
N GLU A 4 -13.89 20.73 -24.28
CA GLU A 4 -13.33 19.64 -23.50
C GLU A 4 -12.72 20.26 -22.24
N VAL A 5 -13.36 20.02 -21.12
CA VAL A 5 -12.74 20.26 -19.84
C VAL A 5 -11.67 19.14 -19.76
N VAL A 6 -10.44 19.49 -20.10
CA VAL A 6 -9.30 18.62 -19.82
C VAL A 6 -9.29 18.44 -18.32
N THR A 7 -9.90 17.36 -17.85
CA THR A 7 -9.83 16.97 -16.45
C THR A 7 -8.38 16.61 -16.18
N GLU A 8 -7.74 17.41 -15.34
CA GLU A 8 -6.39 17.16 -14.88
C GLU A 8 -6.35 15.77 -14.23
N LYS A 9 -5.49 14.89 -14.73
CA LYS A 9 -5.32 13.54 -14.21
C LYS A 9 -3.94 13.39 -13.57
N ILE A 10 -3.83 12.51 -12.58
CA ILE A 10 -2.58 12.09 -11.96
C ILE A 10 -2.09 10.82 -12.63
N PHE A 11 -2.98 9.85 -12.81
CA PHE A 11 -2.70 8.53 -13.34
C PHE A 11 -3.25 8.37 -14.76
N SER A 12 -2.50 7.72 -15.64
CA SER A 12 -2.93 7.36 -16.99
C SER A 12 -3.65 6.01 -17.02
N GLY A 13 -3.36 5.11 -16.07
CA GLY A 13 -3.95 3.77 -15.95
C GLY A 13 -3.91 3.25 -14.52
N GLU A 14 -4.61 2.13 -14.28
CA GLU A 14 -4.73 1.49 -12.95
C GLU A 14 -3.37 1.03 -12.39
N GLU A 15 -2.46 0.58 -13.25
CA GLU A 15 -1.16 0.04 -12.87
C GLU A 15 -0.05 1.09 -12.87
N ASP A 16 -0.40 2.37 -13.00
CA ASP A 16 0.59 3.42 -13.04
C ASP A 16 1.30 3.53 -11.70
N LEU A 17 2.62 3.50 -11.79
CA LEU A 17 3.54 3.74 -10.69
C LEU A 17 4.39 4.96 -11.04
N ILE A 18 4.13 6.08 -10.40
CA ILE A 18 4.85 7.32 -10.61
C ILE A 18 6.10 7.30 -9.74
N GLN A 19 7.27 7.27 -10.38
CA GLN A 19 8.54 7.46 -9.68
C GLN A 19 8.77 8.94 -9.43
N ILE A 20 9.14 9.28 -8.19
CA ILE A 20 9.34 10.65 -7.74
C ILE A 20 10.81 10.82 -7.41
N SER A 21 11.50 11.66 -8.17
CA SER A 21 12.94 11.90 -8.04
C SER A 21 13.29 13.24 -7.38
N THR A 22 12.30 14.11 -7.17
CA THR A 22 12.52 15.42 -6.54
C THR A 22 11.41 15.73 -5.55
N GLU A 23 11.74 16.47 -4.50
CA GLU A 23 10.77 16.85 -3.48
C GLU A 23 9.70 17.80 -4.04
N ASP A 24 10.05 18.71 -4.93
CA ASP A 24 9.08 19.60 -5.59
C ASP A 24 8.01 18.80 -6.35
N ARG A 25 8.44 17.71 -7.01
CA ARG A 25 7.51 16.81 -7.70
C ARG A 25 6.61 16.07 -6.73
N LEU A 26 7.14 15.66 -5.57
CA LEU A 26 6.34 15.06 -4.51
C LEU A 26 5.23 16.02 -4.05
N TRP A 27 5.59 17.27 -3.74
CA TRP A 27 4.62 18.29 -3.28
C TRP A 27 3.54 18.56 -4.32
N ASP A 28 3.92 18.72 -5.60
CA ASP A 28 2.96 18.92 -6.70
C ASP A 28 1.95 17.77 -6.79
N LEU A 29 2.42 16.52 -6.69
CA LEU A 29 1.56 15.34 -6.78
C LEU A 29 0.60 15.20 -5.58
N VAL A 30 1.09 15.36 -4.34
CA VAL A 30 0.22 15.21 -3.16
C VAL A 30 -0.77 16.38 -3.03
N GLU A 31 -0.44 17.57 -3.54
CA GLU A 31 -1.39 18.68 -3.62
C GLU A 31 -2.49 18.39 -4.65
N LYS A 32 -2.14 17.81 -5.80
CA LYS A 32 -3.11 17.34 -6.78
C LYS A 32 -4.00 16.25 -6.22
N MET A 33 -3.43 15.26 -5.51
CA MET A 33 -4.20 14.22 -4.83
C MET A 33 -5.26 14.83 -3.92
N LYS A 34 -4.87 15.70 -2.98
CA LYS A 34 -5.81 16.38 -2.06
C LYS A 34 -6.94 17.12 -2.77
N ARG A 35 -6.67 17.69 -3.94
CA ARG A 35 -7.68 18.45 -4.70
C ARG A 35 -8.64 17.56 -5.48
N LEU A 36 -8.14 16.46 -6.04
CA LEU A 36 -8.90 15.60 -6.96
C LEU A 36 -9.62 14.46 -6.26
N GLU A 37 -9.09 14.00 -5.13
CA GLU A 37 -9.69 12.94 -4.34
C GLU A 37 -10.94 13.44 -3.61
N LYS A 38 -12.01 12.64 -3.64
CA LYS A 38 -13.26 12.96 -2.95
C LYS A 38 -13.77 11.75 -2.18
N TYR A 39 -14.29 12.00 -1.01
CA TYR A 39 -14.93 11.03 -0.13
C TYR A 39 -16.44 11.30 -0.11
N ILE A 40 -17.21 10.44 -0.74
CA ILE A 40 -18.65 10.61 -0.94
C ILE A 40 -19.38 9.72 0.05
N PRO A 41 -20.08 10.30 1.06
CA PRO A 41 -20.82 9.51 2.03
C PRO A 41 -22.06 8.88 1.38
N CYS A 42 -22.26 7.59 1.62
CA CYS A 42 -23.45 6.88 1.17
C CYS A 42 -23.77 5.68 2.07
N VAL A 43 -24.91 5.04 1.82
CA VAL A 43 -25.27 3.77 2.43
C VAL A 43 -24.98 2.66 1.42
N ILE A 44 -24.43 1.54 1.87
CA ILE A 44 -24.03 0.45 0.96
C ILE A 44 -25.22 -0.07 0.13
N ASN A 45 -26.44 -0.09 0.68
CA ASN A 45 -27.62 -0.53 -0.07
C ASN A 45 -28.04 0.42 -1.22
N ASP A 46 -27.49 1.65 -1.24
CA ASP A 46 -27.68 2.60 -2.33
C ASP A 46 -26.58 2.50 -3.40
N VAL A 47 -25.65 1.55 -3.24
CA VAL A 47 -24.54 1.31 -4.16
C VAL A 47 -24.86 0.10 -5.05
N ALA A 48 -24.53 0.19 -6.33
CA ALA A 48 -24.64 -0.94 -7.25
C ALA A 48 -23.30 -1.21 -7.95
N VAL A 49 -22.90 -2.47 -7.99
CA VAL A 49 -21.76 -2.94 -8.77
C VAL A 49 -22.23 -3.41 -10.12
N ILE A 50 -21.71 -2.84 -11.18
CA ILE A 50 -22.15 -3.09 -12.55
C ILE A 50 -21.02 -3.73 -13.32
N GLY A 51 -21.23 -4.95 -13.82
CA GLY A 51 -20.31 -5.62 -14.73
C GLY A 51 -20.78 -5.44 -16.16
N VAL A 52 -19.89 -4.98 -17.04
CA VAL A 52 -20.15 -4.78 -18.47
C VAL A 52 -19.20 -5.65 -19.28
N ASP A 53 -19.74 -6.51 -20.13
CA ASP A 53 -19.00 -7.24 -21.14
C ASP A 53 -19.09 -6.53 -22.52
N LYS A 54 -18.32 -7.01 -23.49
CA LYS A 54 -18.27 -6.38 -24.83
C LYS A 54 -19.61 -6.38 -25.58
N GLU A 55 -20.43 -7.40 -25.37
CA GLU A 55 -21.76 -7.45 -26.01
C GLU A 55 -22.72 -6.43 -25.40
N GLN A 56 -22.61 -6.22 -24.10
CA GLN A 56 -23.40 -5.20 -23.39
C GLN A 56 -22.96 -3.78 -23.68
N GLU A 57 -21.67 -3.57 -23.95
CA GLU A 57 -21.16 -2.25 -24.34
C GLU A 57 -21.89 -1.72 -25.57
N LEU A 58 -22.12 -2.56 -26.60
CA LEU A 58 -22.88 -2.20 -27.79
C LEU A 58 -24.35 -1.89 -27.45
N PHE A 59 -24.98 -2.73 -26.65
CA PHE A 59 -26.37 -2.55 -26.23
C PHE A 59 -26.56 -1.25 -25.42
N LEU A 60 -25.62 -0.94 -24.55
CA LEU A 60 -25.65 0.27 -23.73
C LEU A 60 -25.40 1.54 -24.55
N GLN A 61 -24.57 1.48 -25.58
CA GLN A 61 -24.36 2.59 -26.52
C GLN A 61 -25.63 2.92 -27.32
N GLU A 62 -26.37 1.91 -27.72
CA GLU A 62 -27.62 2.08 -28.50
C GLU A 62 -28.80 2.57 -27.66
N GLN A 63 -28.79 2.30 -26.34
CA GLN A 63 -29.90 2.59 -25.42
C GLN A 63 -29.54 3.55 -24.28
N CYS A 64 -28.62 4.50 -24.51
CA CYS A 64 -28.12 5.42 -23.46
C CYS A 64 -29.24 6.09 -22.63
N SER A 65 -30.37 6.44 -23.21
CA SER A 65 -31.51 7.05 -22.50
C SER A 65 -32.22 6.09 -21.52
N ASN A 66 -32.03 4.78 -21.66
CA ASN A 66 -32.71 3.76 -20.86
C ASN A 66 -31.74 3.02 -19.90
N ILE A 67 -30.46 3.29 -19.96
CA ILE A 67 -29.45 2.59 -19.17
C ILE A 67 -29.70 2.74 -17.67
N ALA A 68 -29.99 3.93 -17.21
CA ALA A 68 -30.31 4.19 -15.81
C ALA A 68 -31.47 3.32 -15.33
N VAL A 69 -32.48 3.15 -16.16
CA VAL A 69 -33.67 2.34 -15.84
C VAL A 69 -33.35 0.85 -15.83
N ASN A 70 -32.59 0.35 -16.79
CA ASN A 70 -32.31 -1.09 -16.93
C ASN A 70 -31.21 -1.60 -16.01
N LEU A 71 -30.22 -0.79 -15.71
CA LEU A 71 -29.14 -1.15 -14.78
C LEU A 71 -29.59 -1.03 -13.31
N HIS A 72 -30.58 -0.20 -13.06
CA HIS A 72 -30.97 0.17 -11.71
C HIS A 72 -32.31 -0.44 -11.27
N GLY A 73 -32.93 -1.22 -12.11
CA GLY A 73 -34.27 -1.86 -12.04
C GLY A 73 -34.99 -1.87 -10.70
N SER A 74 -34.39 -2.15 -9.61
CA SER A 74 -35.03 -2.13 -8.29
C SER A 74 -34.32 -1.28 -7.25
N LEU A 75 -33.10 -0.81 -7.55
CA LEU A 75 -32.23 -0.18 -6.55
C LEU A 75 -32.20 1.32 -6.60
N LEU A 76 -32.15 1.87 -7.79
CA LEU A 76 -32.12 3.30 -7.95
C LEU A 76 -33.55 3.81 -8.06
N LYS A 77 -33.95 4.63 -7.12
CA LYS A 77 -35.20 5.36 -7.23
C LYS A 77 -35.14 6.17 -8.52
N VAL A 78 -35.76 5.67 -9.57
CA VAL A 78 -35.76 6.21 -10.94
C VAL A 78 -36.09 7.71 -11.01
N GLY A 79 -36.68 8.27 -9.96
CA GLY A 79 -36.99 9.70 -9.85
C GLY A 79 -35.79 10.63 -9.56
N SER A 80 -34.59 10.12 -9.32
CA SER A 80 -33.41 10.96 -8.99
C SER A 80 -32.48 11.20 -10.18
N ILE A 81 -32.61 10.43 -11.28
CA ILE A 81 -31.88 10.67 -12.53
C ILE A 81 -32.86 11.12 -13.58
N ASP A 82 -32.70 12.32 -14.12
CA ASP A 82 -33.41 12.76 -15.28
C ASP A 82 -32.73 12.17 -16.53
N PRO A 83 -33.29 11.13 -17.15
CA PRO A 83 -32.69 10.46 -18.30
C PRO A 83 -32.68 11.34 -19.56
N TYR A 84 -33.36 12.48 -19.55
CA TYR A 84 -33.44 13.42 -20.68
C TYR A 84 -32.41 14.55 -20.59
N LYS A 85 -31.62 14.61 -19.51
CA LYS A 85 -30.52 15.55 -19.43
C LYS A 85 -29.26 14.93 -20.03
N PRO A 86 -28.72 15.51 -21.13
CA PRO A 86 -27.53 14.98 -21.81
C PRO A 86 -26.32 14.81 -20.90
N GLU A 87 -26.22 15.64 -19.86
CA GLU A 87 -25.16 15.57 -18.85
C GLU A 87 -25.26 14.31 -17.96
N ASN A 88 -26.42 13.66 -17.89
CA ASN A 88 -26.66 12.44 -17.13
C ASN A 88 -26.58 11.17 -18.00
N ALA A 89 -26.46 11.33 -19.31
CA ALA A 89 -26.28 10.22 -20.23
C ALA A 89 -24.83 9.68 -20.13
N ILE A 90 -24.63 8.68 -19.29
CA ILE A 90 -23.33 8.02 -19.16
C ILE A 90 -23.23 6.94 -20.21
N CYS A 91 -22.42 7.20 -21.22
CA CYS A 91 -22.06 6.22 -22.23
C CYS A 91 -20.90 5.36 -21.67
N ILE A 92 -21.19 4.11 -21.28
CA ILE A 92 -20.15 3.17 -20.86
C ILE A 92 -19.51 2.60 -22.13
N GLN A 93 -18.33 3.10 -22.49
CA GLN A 93 -17.61 2.73 -23.71
C GLN A 93 -16.56 1.63 -23.50
N LYS A 94 -16.46 1.05 -22.31
CA LYS A 94 -15.48 0.01 -21.97
C LYS A 94 -16.14 -1.15 -21.26
N ASP A 95 -15.67 -2.37 -21.55
CA ASP A 95 -15.92 -3.52 -20.72
C ASP A 95 -15.20 -3.37 -19.35
N GLY A 96 -15.76 -3.94 -18.30
CA GLY A 96 -15.17 -3.88 -16.97
C GLY A 96 -16.19 -3.80 -15.85
N MET A 97 -15.67 -3.46 -14.66
CA MET A 97 -16.50 -3.22 -13.49
C MET A 97 -16.72 -1.72 -13.29
N PHE A 98 -17.91 -1.37 -12.85
CA PHE A 98 -18.30 0.00 -12.54
C PHE A 98 -19.01 0.03 -11.19
N LEU A 99 -18.93 1.17 -10.51
CA LEU A 99 -19.72 1.45 -9.31
C LEU A 99 -20.71 2.57 -9.60
N ALA A 100 -21.99 2.30 -9.33
CA ALA A 100 -23.02 3.33 -9.26
C ALA A 100 -23.26 3.70 -7.80
N TYR A 101 -23.26 4.98 -7.48
CA TYR A 101 -23.41 5.51 -6.13
C TYR A 101 -24.14 6.86 -6.15
N PRO A 102 -24.80 7.27 -5.04
CA PRO A 102 -25.41 8.58 -4.93
C PRO A 102 -24.35 9.69 -5.01
N GLY A 103 -24.48 10.58 -5.97
CA GLY A 103 -23.67 11.78 -6.12
C GLY A 103 -24.45 13.05 -5.77
N GLU A 104 -23.85 14.20 -5.98
CA GLU A 104 -24.43 15.50 -5.63
C GLU A 104 -25.73 15.80 -6.39
N TYR A 105 -25.81 15.40 -7.67
CA TYR A 105 -26.94 15.71 -8.55
C TYR A 105 -27.74 14.46 -8.99
N GLY A 106 -27.56 13.35 -8.30
CA GLY A 106 -28.14 12.06 -8.62
C GLY A 106 -27.10 10.95 -8.57
N TYR A 107 -27.39 9.81 -9.25
CA TYR A 107 -26.42 8.72 -9.27
C TYR A 107 -25.30 8.98 -10.26
N GLU A 108 -24.06 8.77 -9.81
CA GLU A 108 -22.87 8.74 -10.64
C GLU A 108 -22.46 7.28 -10.90
N ILE A 109 -21.95 7.00 -12.10
CA ILE A 109 -21.38 5.70 -12.45
C ILE A 109 -19.94 5.93 -12.89
N ARG A 110 -19.00 5.24 -12.23
CA ARG A 110 -17.57 5.37 -12.55
C ARG A 110 -16.90 4.01 -12.62
N PRO A 111 -15.84 3.87 -13.42
CA PRO A 111 -15.02 2.66 -13.43
C PRO A 111 -14.58 2.29 -12.01
N LEU A 112 -14.81 1.05 -11.62
CA LEU A 112 -14.33 0.45 -10.38
C LEU A 112 -13.03 -0.27 -10.70
N ILE A 113 -11.91 0.32 -10.34
CA ILE A 113 -10.59 -0.26 -10.60
C ILE A 113 -10.31 -1.44 -9.66
N SER A 114 -9.28 -2.22 -9.94
CA SER A 114 -8.97 -3.47 -9.24
C SER A 114 -8.92 -3.32 -7.72
N VAL A 115 -8.28 -2.27 -7.23
CA VAL A 115 -8.20 -1.94 -5.79
C VAL A 115 -9.59 -1.60 -5.22
N GLY A 116 -10.37 -0.81 -5.95
CA GLY A 116 -11.75 -0.49 -5.59
C GLY A 116 -12.63 -1.73 -5.51
N TYR A 117 -12.44 -2.69 -6.44
CA TYR A 117 -13.13 -3.97 -6.40
C TYR A 117 -12.79 -4.77 -5.13
N ILE A 118 -11.52 -4.85 -4.75
CA ILE A 118 -11.11 -5.51 -3.50
C ILE A 118 -11.72 -4.81 -2.28
N SER A 119 -11.77 -3.48 -2.28
CA SER A 119 -12.33 -2.72 -1.17
C SER A 119 -13.84 -2.93 -1.02
N ILE A 120 -14.61 -3.01 -2.12
CA ILE A 120 -16.04 -3.32 -2.06
C ILE A 120 -16.29 -4.74 -1.56
N LEU A 121 -15.48 -5.72 -1.97
CA LEU A 121 -15.56 -7.08 -1.42
C LEU A 121 -15.42 -7.08 0.09
N LYS A 122 -14.44 -6.34 0.63
CA LYS A 122 -14.26 -6.17 2.09
C LYS A 122 -15.49 -5.53 2.75
N ARG A 123 -16.08 -4.50 2.13
CA ARG A 123 -17.30 -3.84 2.66
C ARG A 123 -18.52 -4.76 2.67
N LEU A 124 -18.62 -5.64 1.70
CA LEU A 124 -19.67 -6.63 1.59
C LEU A 124 -19.40 -7.92 2.36
N GLU A 125 -18.25 -8.00 3.07
CA GLU A 125 -17.81 -9.21 3.80
C GLU A 125 -17.65 -10.43 2.86
N MET A 126 -17.27 -10.15 1.61
CA MET A 126 -17.11 -11.12 0.53
C MET A 126 -15.64 -11.34 0.13
N ASP A 127 -14.69 -10.82 0.91
CA ASP A 127 -13.25 -10.95 0.71
C ASP A 127 -12.68 -12.31 1.13
N CYS A 128 -13.54 -13.32 1.24
CA CYS A 128 -13.14 -14.68 1.56
C CYS A 128 -12.49 -15.38 0.35
N GLY A 129 -11.57 -16.32 0.63
CA GLY A 129 -10.86 -17.07 -0.41
C GLY A 129 -11.75 -17.81 -1.41
N ALA A 130 -13.02 -18.09 -1.10
CA ALA A 130 -13.96 -18.71 -2.02
C ALA A 130 -14.38 -17.71 -3.12
N MET A 131 -14.66 -16.46 -2.76
CA MET A 131 -15.03 -15.41 -3.72
C MET A 131 -13.84 -14.97 -4.57
N MET A 132 -12.65 -14.87 -3.98
CA MET A 132 -11.42 -14.57 -4.72
C MET A 132 -11.12 -15.62 -5.81
N ARG A 133 -11.57 -16.87 -5.63
CA ARG A 133 -11.39 -17.92 -6.65
C ARG A 133 -12.24 -17.73 -7.90
N PHE A 134 -13.30 -16.93 -7.86
CA PHE A 134 -14.07 -16.59 -9.06
C PHE A 134 -13.28 -15.72 -10.06
N ASP A 135 -12.18 -15.11 -9.62
CA ASP A 135 -11.32 -14.27 -10.46
C ASP A 135 -10.09 -15.02 -11.01
N ILE A 136 -9.79 -16.20 -10.48
CA ILE A 136 -8.58 -16.96 -10.85
C ILE A 136 -8.87 -17.91 -12.00
N LYS A 137 -8.14 -17.75 -13.11
CA LYS A 137 -8.05 -18.75 -14.16
C LYS A 137 -7.16 -19.89 -13.65
N GLY A 138 -7.73 -21.08 -13.45
CA GLY A 138 -6.95 -22.22 -13.00
C GLY A 138 -7.69 -23.54 -13.17
N GLY A 139 -7.04 -24.56 -13.78
CA GLY A 139 -7.62 -25.87 -14.07
C GLY A 139 -8.79 -25.78 -15.05
N ASP A 140 -9.83 -26.57 -14.83
CA ASP A 140 -11.04 -26.64 -15.66
C ASP A 140 -12.09 -25.57 -15.33
N ARG A 141 -11.73 -24.55 -14.55
CA ARG A 141 -12.65 -23.50 -14.12
C ARG A 141 -12.49 -22.25 -14.95
N LEU A 142 -13.59 -21.76 -15.50
CA LEU A 142 -13.68 -20.43 -16.10
C LEU A 142 -13.94 -19.40 -15.00
N PRO A 143 -13.38 -18.17 -15.11
CA PRO A 143 -13.73 -17.09 -14.21
C PRO A 143 -15.21 -16.76 -14.35
N LEU A 144 -15.84 -16.34 -13.25
CA LEU A 144 -17.23 -15.88 -13.30
C LEU A 144 -17.33 -14.65 -14.23
N PRO A 145 -18.29 -14.60 -15.17
CA PRO A 145 -18.47 -13.44 -16.04
C PRO A 145 -18.63 -12.14 -15.24
N VAL A 146 -18.09 -11.05 -15.76
CA VAL A 146 -18.07 -9.73 -15.08
C VAL A 146 -19.48 -9.28 -14.72
N ARG A 147 -20.46 -9.51 -15.62
CA ARG A 147 -21.87 -9.20 -15.41
C ARG A 147 -22.44 -9.91 -14.19
N GLU A 148 -22.20 -11.21 -14.09
CA GLU A 148 -22.73 -12.04 -13.01
C GLU A 148 -22.11 -11.64 -11.67
N LYS A 149 -20.80 -11.32 -11.64
CA LYS A 149 -20.14 -10.74 -10.47
C LYS A 149 -20.84 -9.47 -10.00
N GLY A 150 -21.08 -8.53 -10.91
CA GLY A 150 -21.78 -7.28 -10.61
C GLY A 150 -23.17 -7.52 -10.03
N GLN A 151 -23.95 -8.45 -10.61
CA GLN A 151 -25.28 -8.80 -10.12
C GLN A 151 -25.25 -9.37 -8.70
N ILE A 152 -24.34 -10.31 -8.43
CA ILE A 152 -24.17 -10.92 -7.10
C ILE A 152 -23.81 -9.85 -6.07
N LEU A 153 -22.80 -9.03 -6.35
CA LEU A 153 -22.34 -8.01 -5.42
C LEU A 153 -23.43 -6.95 -5.16
N THR A 154 -24.16 -6.56 -6.18
CA THR A 154 -25.30 -5.64 -6.04
C THR A 154 -26.39 -6.22 -5.15
N ARG A 155 -26.72 -7.50 -5.31
CA ARG A 155 -27.74 -8.16 -4.46
C ARG A 155 -27.29 -8.21 -3.00
N ILE A 156 -26.02 -8.45 -2.74
CA ILE A 156 -25.46 -8.45 -1.38
C ILE A 156 -25.44 -7.02 -0.81
N ALA A 157 -25.04 -6.03 -1.62
CA ALA A 157 -25.07 -4.63 -1.22
C ALA A 157 -26.46 -4.18 -0.77
N GLN A 158 -27.53 -4.60 -1.49
CA GLN A 158 -28.93 -4.29 -1.14
C GLN A 158 -29.33 -4.73 0.28
N LEU A 159 -28.69 -5.75 0.81
CA LEU A 159 -28.95 -6.30 2.14
C LEU A 159 -28.13 -5.61 3.24
N ASN A 160 -27.27 -4.66 2.88
CA ASN A 160 -26.34 -4.03 3.79
C ASN A 160 -26.65 -2.54 3.99
N SER A 161 -27.11 -2.18 5.18
CA SER A 161 -27.48 -0.81 5.55
C SER A 161 -26.34 -0.01 6.23
N LYS A 162 -25.09 -0.52 6.21
CA LYS A 162 -23.95 0.17 6.79
C LYS A 162 -23.60 1.43 5.99
N LEU A 163 -23.17 2.45 6.70
CA LEU A 163 -22.62 3.67 6.10
C LEU A 163 -21.21 3.39 5.54
N CYS A 164 -20.88 4.08 4.47
CA CYS A 164 -19.54 4.02 3.87
C CYS A 164 -19.20 5.33 3.16
N TYR A 165 -17.92 5.46 2.78
CA TYR A 165 -17.47 6.49 1.83
C TYR A 165 -17.03 5.81 0.54
N VAL A 166 -17.53 6.30 -0.58
CA VAL A 166 -17.01 5.99 -1.91
C VAL A 166 -15.90 7.01 -2.20
N ILE A 167 -14.69 6.50 -2.45
CA ILE A 167 -13.55 7.34 -2.80
C ILE A 167 -13.50 7.45 -4.31
N THR A 168 -13.38 8.68 -4.82
CA THR A 168 -13.23 8.94 -6.25
C THR A 168 -11.95 9.73 -6.52
N LEU A 169 -11.21 9.31 -7.54
CA LEU A 169 -9.98 9.93 -7.99
C LEU A 169 -9.83 9.71 -9.51
N ASP A 170 -9.41 10.73 -10.25
CA ASP A 170 -9.16 10.66 -11.70
C ASP A 170 -10.33 10.08 -12.54
N GLY A 171 -11.56 10.25 -12.04
CA GLY A 171 -12.76 9.78 -12.71
C GLY A 171 -13.07 8.30 -12.50
N CYS A 172 -12.36 7.59 -11.65
CA CYS A 172 -12.63 6.21 -11.24
C CYS A 172 -12.92 6.09 -9.75
N VAL A 173 -13.24 4.88 -9.29
CA VAL A 173 -13.45 4.52 -7.88
C VAL A 173 -12.31 3.59 -7.45
N PRO A 174 -11.28 4.12 -6.77
CA PRO A 174 -10.19 3.32 -6.22
C PRO A 174 -10.54 2.69 -4.86
N GLY A 175 -11.61 3.10 -4.18
CA GLY A 175 -11.91 2.56 -2.87
C GLY A 175 -13.33 2.78 -2.38
N VAL A 176 -13.77 1.88 -1.48
CA VAL A 176 -14.99 2.03 -0.67
C VAL A 176 -14.62 1.68 0.77
N VAL A 177 -14.65 2.66 1.65
CA VAL A 177 -14.21 2.52 3.05
C VAL A 177 -15.37 2.66 4.03
N SER A 178 -15.16 2.29 5.31
CA SER A 178 -16.21 2.41 6.33
C SER A 178 -16.45 3.87 6.70
N ASP A 179 -17.58 4.14 7.35
CA ASP A 179 -17.91 5.42 7.97
C ASP A 179 -16.97 5.83 9.10
N GLN A 180 -16.23 4.87 9.66
CA GLN A 180 -15.19 5.12 10.68
C GLN A 180 -13.84 5.51 10.08
N TYR A 181 -13.73 5.48 8.76
CA TYR A 181 -12.50 5.88 8.07
C TYR A 181 -12.30 7.39 8.17
N VAL A 182 -11.10 7.79 8.57
CA VAL A 182 -10.70 9.20 8.65
C VAL A 182 -9.76 9.51 7.49
N PRO A 183 -10.16 10.39 6.55
CA PRO A 183 -9.28 10.87 5.50
C PRO A 183 -8.09 11.64 6.09
N LEU A 184 -6.89 11.27 5.71
CA LEU A 184 -5.64 11.88 6.16
C LEU A 184 -4.79 12.24 4.92
N PRO A 185 -5.03 13.41 4.30
CA PRO A 185 -4.36 13.76 3.05
C PRO A 185 -2.83 13.70 3.18
N TYR A 186 -2.16 13.06 2.24
CA TYR A 186 -0.70 12.88 2.22
C TYR A 186 0.07 14.17 2.46
N ILE A 187 -0.39 15.27 1.84
CA ILE A 187 0.26 16.58 1.99
C ILE A 187 0.27 17.08 3.43
N ASP A 188 -0.82 16.84 4.19
CA ASP A 188 -0.92 17.31 5.56
C ASP A 188 -0.05 16.44 6.48
N LEU A 189 -0.03 15.13 6.25
CA LEU A 189 0.85 14.20 6.97
C LEU A 189 2.33 14.49 6.71
N LEU A 190 2.73 14.69 5.44
CA LEU A 190 4.12 15.01 5.11
C LEU A 190 4.56 16.35 5.69
N LYS A 191 3.68 17.37 5.71
CA LYS A 191 3.98 18.66 6.37
C LYS A 191 4.16 18.49 7.88
N ALA A 192 3.31 17.69 8.54
CA ALA A 192 3.41 17.38 9.95
C ALA A 192 4.72 16.65 10.27
N MET A 193 5.05 15.60 9.53
CA MET A 193 6.30 14.87 9.64
C MET A 193 7.51 15.81 9.50
N LYS A 194 7.60 16.58 8.41
CA LYS A 194 8.74 17.48 8.19
C LYS A 194 8.89 18.51 9.32
N ARG A 195 7.80 19.11 9.77
CA ARG A 195 7.80 20.11 10.85
C ARG A 195 8.43 19.58 12.15
N VAL A 196 8.22 18.31 12.44
CA VAL A 196 8.78 17.68 13.65
C VAL A 196 10.19 17.21 13.39
N VAL A 197 10.41 16.40 12.36
CA VAL A 197 11.71 15.77 12.10
C VAL A 197 12.82 16.78 11.83
N THR A 198 12.53 17.89 11.13
CA THR A 198 13.55 18.94 10.86
C THR A 198 13.99 19.72 12.10
N LYS A 199 13.32 19.58 13.25
CA LYS A 199 13.82 20.20 14.51
C LYS A 199 15.07 19.50 15.01
N ASP A 200 15.10 18.17 14.91
CA ASP A 200 16.20 17.34 15.39
C ASP A 200 17.19 17.00 14.26
N HIS A 201 16.70 16.93 13.03
CA HIS A 201 17.46 16.64 11.81
C HIS A 201 17.25 17.75 10.76
N PRO A 202 17.89 18.93 10.92
CA PRO A 202 17.68 20.10 10.05
C PRO A 202 18.10 19.85 8.61
N ASP A 203 19.02 18.91 8.36
CA ASP A 203 19.55 18.53 7.05
C ASP A 203 18.77 17.38 6.39
N LEU A 204 17.48 17.16 6.82
CA LEU A 204 16.58 16.17 6.23
C LEU A 204 16.44 16.39 4.73
N GLU A 205 16.82 15.40 3.93
CA GLU A 205 16.86 15.45 2.48
C GLU A 205 15.96 14.41 1.85
N PHE A 206 15.10 14.81 0.89
CA PHE A 206 14.31 13.86 0.12
C PHE A 206 15.22 13.07 -0.83
N ASP A 207 15.10 11.74 -0.79
CA ASP A 207 15.82 10.83 -1.66
C ASP A 207 14.99 10.42 -2.86
N SER A 208 13.88 9.75 -2.61
CA SER A 208 13.06 9.15 -3.63
C SER A 208 11.64 8.89 -3.13
N GLY A 209 10.72 8.68 -4.05
CA GLY A 209 9.37 8.27 -3.71
C GLY A 209 8.67 7.55 -4.84
N THR A 210 7.56 6.91 -4.49
CA THR A 210 6.64 6.29 -5.44
C THR A 210 5.21 6.64 -5.07
N LEU A 211 4.38 6.87 -6.09
CA LEU A 211 2.95 7.11 -5.94
C LEU A 211 2.18 6.21 -6.88
N SER A 212 1.26 5.45 -6.35
CA SER A 212 0.25 4.67 -7.06
C SER A 212 -1.15 5.04 -6.58
N PHE A 213 -2.18 4.41 -7.14
CA PHE A 213 -3.53 4.52 -6.56
C PHE A 213 -3.59 3.98 -5.13
N GLU A 214 -2.73 3.02 -4.78
CA GLU A 214 -2.78 2.29 -3.52
C GLU A 214 -1.98 2.95 -2.41
N TYR A 215 -0.80 3.47 -2.75
CA TYR A 215 0.20 3.91 -1.77
C TYR A 215 0.97 5.14 -2.22
N LEU A 216 1.33 5.95 -1.25
CA LEU A 216 2.46 6.86 -1.32
C LEU A 216 3.60 6.32 -0.46
N ILE A 217 4.80 6.24 -1.03
CA ILE A 217 6.05 5.99 -0.32
C ILE A 217 6.97 7.18 -0.57
N ALA A 218 7.59 7.71 0.47
CA ALA A 218 8.57 8.77 0.37
C ALA A 218 9.75 8.48 1.32
N ASN A 219 10.96 8.44 0.78
CA ASN A 219 12.19 8.19 1.52
C ASN A 219 12.95 9.50 1.72
N TYR A 220 13.51 9.66 2.91
CA TYR A 220 14.33 10.81 3.28
C TYR A 220 15.60 10.33 3.99
N TRP A 221 16.74 10.98 3.72
CA TRP A 221 17.95 10.83 4.48
C TRP A 221 17.96 11.81 5.65
N LEU A 222 18.34 11.34 6.83
CA LEU A 222 18.43 12.19 8.02
C LEU A 222 19.66 13.08 7.99
N ASN A 223 20.72 12.64 7.29
CA ASN A 223 21.99 13.34 7.17
C ASN A 223 22.54 13.77 8.54
N ASP A 224 22.55 12.84 9.51
CA ASP A 224 23.07 13.01 10.85
C ASP A 224 24.40 12.25 11.02
N PRO A 225 25.54 12.89 10.75
CA PRO A 225 26.84 12.24 10.80
C PRO A 225 27.22 11.69 12.19
N VAL A 226 26.69 12.31 13.27
CA VAL A 226 26.98 11.87 14.64
C VAL A 226 26.30 10.54 14.92
N MET A 227 25.01 10.45 14.59
CA MET A 227 24.25 9.21 14.73
C MET A 227 24.80 8.12 13.80
N GLU A 228 25.07 8.44 12.54
CA GLU A 228 25.60 7.49 11.55
C GLU A 228 26.97 6.91 11.99
N GLN A 229 27.83 7.73 12.54
CA GLN A 229 29.14 7.28 13.10
C GLN A 229 28.96 6.41 14.34
N SER A 230 28.03 6.75 15.24
CA SER A 230 27.70 5.95 16.43
C SER A 230 27.22 4.56 16.02
N LEU A 231 26.23 4.49 15.12
CA LEU A 231 25.69 3.23 14.60
C LEU A 231 26.76 2.40 13.88
N ALA A 232 27.59 3.04 13.04
CA ALA A 232 28.66 2.36 12.33
C ALA A 232 29.69 1.77 13.30
N LEU A 233 30.01 2.49 14.38
CA LEU A 233 30.93 1.99 15.42
C LEU A 233 30.32 0.81 16.18
N THR A 234 29.06 0.90 16.58
CA THR A 234 28.34 -0.18 17.25
C THR A 234 28.36 -1.45 16.40
N MET A 235 28.05 -1.35 15.10
CA MET A 235 28.07 -2.49 14.20
C MET A 235 29.49 -3.05 13.95
N LYS A 236 30.51 -2.18 13.83
CA LYS A 236 31.92 -2.63 13.71
C LYS A 236 32.37 -3.37 14.95
N ASN A 237 32.00 -2.88 16.13
CA ASN A 237 32.31 -3.56 17.40
C ASN A 237 31.63 -4.93 17.49
N ALA A 238 30.48 -5.08 16.84
CA ALA A 238 29.78 -6.36 16.69
C ALA A 238 30.37 -7.28 15.60
N GLY A 239 31.47 -6.89 14.96
CA GLY A 239 32.17 -7.70 13.95
C GLY A 239 31.64 -7.50 12.51
N CYS A 240 30.68 -6.59 12.29
CA CYS A 240 30.18 -6.32 10.95
C CYS A 240 31.14 -5.51 10.11
N ASN A 241 31.28 -5.84 8.83
CA ASN A 241 31.97 -4.99 7.88
C ASN A 241 31.09 -3.83 7.47
N VAL A 242 31.41 -2.62 7.88
CA VAL A 242 30.68 -1.39 7.57
C VAL A 242 31.63 -0.40 6.91
N ASP A 243 31.57 -0.33 5.57
CA ASP A 243 32.34 0.64 4.78
C ASP A 243 31.57 1.96 4.64
N SER A 244 30.25 1.87 4.49
CA SER A 244 29.36 3.01 4.44
C SER A 244 28.08 2.73 5.23
N LEU A 245 27.58 3.77 5.94
CA LEU A 245 26.29 3.72 6.62
C LEU A 245 25.61 5.07 6.47
N ARG A 246 24.34 5.05 6.06
CA ARG A 246 23.45 6.21 6.07
C ARG A 246 22.15 5.85 6.77
N ALA A 247 21.57 6.82 7.48
CA ALA A 247 20.30 6.65 8.15
C ALA A 247 19.20 7.45 7.47
N GLY A 248 18.04 6.85 7.34
CA GLY A 248 16.89 7.47 6.72
C GLY A 248 15.56 7.11 7.35
N ILE A 249 14.53 7.82 6.94
CA ILE A 249 13.13 7.55 7.29
C ILE A 249 12.31 7.33 6.03
N ARG A 250 11.35 6.42 6.12
CA ARG A 250 10.37 6.12 5.09
C ARG A 250 8.98 6.45 5.59
N PHE A 251 8.37 7.42 4.95
CA PHE A 251 6.93 7.64 5.07
C PHE A 251 6.20 6.71 4.12
N SER A 252 5.13 6.05 4.58
CA SER A 252 4.20 5.34 3.71
C SER A 252 2.78 5.45 4.23
N SER A 253 1.81 5.58 3.33
CA SER A 253 0.40 5.65 3.67
C SER A 253 -0.47 5.22 2.50
N SER A 254 -1.70 4.80 2.80
CA SER A 254 -2.72 4.48 1.81
C SER A 254 -4.03 5.19 2.15
N ASP A 255 -4.45 6.11 1.29
CA ASP A 255 -5.74 6.81 1.44
C ASP A 255 -6.96 5.93 1.10
N LEU A 256 -6.72 4.68 0.70
CA LEU A 256 -7.76 3.69 0.39
C LEU A 256 -8.08 2.75 1.57
N GLY A 257 -7.50 2.97 2.74
CA GLY A 257 -7.68 2.09 3.89
C GLY A 257 -7.03 0.70 3.73
N LEU A 258 -6.06 0.57 2.82
CA LEU A 258 -5.29 -0.66 2.62
C LEU A 258 -4.18 -0.82 3.65
N SER A 259 -3.65 0.29 4.13
CA SER A 259 -2.57 0.35 5.11
C SER A 259 -2.78 1.50 6.09
N SER A 260 -2.13 1.41 7.23
CA SER A 260 -1.94 2.52 8.18
C SER A 260 -0.96 3.56 7.61
N VAL A 261 -0.90 4.72 8.25
CA VAL A 261 0.22 5.65 8.09
C VAL A 261 1.41 5.09 8.84
N PHE A 262 2.56 4.99 8.19
CA PHE A 262 3.81 4.57 8.80
C PHE A 262 4.90 5.63 8.60
N LEU A 263 5.73 5.78 9.62
CA LEU A 263 7.03 6.44 9.53
C LEU A 263 8.06 5.44 10.09
N ASN A 264 8.71 4.73 9.18
CA ASN A 264 9.67 3.70 9.50
C ASN A 264 11.08 4.22 9.30
N MET A 265 12.01 3.77 10.14
CA MET A 265 13.41 4.01 9.95
C MET A 265 14.06 2.93 9.11
N PHE A 266 15.12 3.30 8.42
CA PHE A 266 15.99 2.36 7.73
C PHE A 266 17.43 2.83 7.77
N LEU A 267 18.34 1.87 7.67
CA LEU A 267 19.75 2.13 7.37
C LEU A 267 20.07 1.66 5.96
N GLU A 268 20.99 2.31 5.31
CA GLU A 268 21.71 1.77 4.17
C GLU A 268 23.11 1.42 4.60
N ILE A 269 23.48 0.15 4.52
CA ILE A 269 24.78 -0.37 4.93
C ILE A 269 25.41 -1.04 3.73
N ASN A 270 26.51 -0.50 3.23
CA ASN A 270 27.22 -1.03 2.06
C ASN A 270 26.27 -1.21 0.85
N GLY A 271 25.28 -0.32 0.67
CA GLY A 271 24.29 -0.38 -0.38
C GLY A 271 23.10 -1.33 -0.10
N ILE A 272 23.02 -1.96 1.07
CA ILE A 272 21.89 -2.79 1.48
C ILE A 272 20.95 -1.96 2.36
N LEU A 273 19.68 -1.84 1.93
CA LEU A 273 18.64 -1.20 2.74
C LEU A 273 18.18 -2.15 3.84
N MET A 274 18.28 -1.71 5.08
CA MET A 274 17.90 -2.44 6.28
C MET A 274 16.81 -1.65 7.02
N PRO A 275 15.52 -1.97 6.88
CA PRO A 275 14.48 -1.37 7.70
C PRO A 275 14.71 -1.70 9.18
N LEU A 276 14.49 -0.73 10.04
CA LEU A 276 14.69 -0.86 11.48
C LEU A 276 13.37 -0.99 12.20
N GLY A 277 13.17 -2.11 12.87
CA GLY A 277 12.17 -2.35 13.88
C GLY A 277 10.74 -1.86 13.56
N LYS A 278 9.99 -1.61 14.63
CA LYS A 278 8.66 -1.04 14.55
C LYS A 278 8.78 0.48 14.60
N GLY A 279 8.46 1.14 13.49
CA GLY A 279 8.37 2.59 13.43
C GLY A 279 7.10 3.15 14.06
N ILE A 280 6.82 4.40 13.77
CA ILE A 280 5.59 5.09 14.15
C ILE A 280 4.46 4.58 13.25
N GLN A 281 3.33 4.23 13.87
CA GLN A 281 2.14 3.75 13.15
C GLN A 281 0.89 4.47 13.63
N MET A 282 0.00 4.83 12.66
CA MET A 282 -1.32 5.37 12.95
C MET A 282 -2.35 4.80 11.97
N GLU A 283 -3.45 4.28 12.49
CA GLU A 283 -4.56 3.79 11.67
C GLU A 283 -5.45 4.95 11.18
N HIS A 284 -6.09 4.78 10.03
CA HIS A 284 -7.09 5.71 9.48
C HIS A 284 -8.48 5.52 10.11
N LYS A 285 -8.55 5.23 11.41
CA LYS A 285 -9.81 4.89 12.08
C LYS A 285 -9.96 5.52 13.45
N GLY A 286 -11.20 5.93 13.74
CA GLY A 286 -11.64 6.35 15.06
C GLY A 286 -11.13 7.72 15.47
N ASP A 287 -11.48 8.13 16.70
CA ASP A 287 -11.23 9.48 17.22
C ASP A 287 -9.74 9.83 17.42
N LYS A 288 -8.86 8.83 17.32
CA LYS A 288 -7.40 9.01 17.43
C LYS A 288 -6.68 9.17 16.09
N ALA A 289 -7.41 9.14 14.98
CA ALA A 289 -6.84 9.35 13.66
C ALA A 289 -6.94 10.83 13.30
N SER A 290 -5.86 11.58 13.44
CA SER A 290 -5.77 12.96 12.96
C SER A 290 -4.33 13.33 12.61
N VAL A 291 -4.17 14.41 11.87
CA VAL A 291 -2.84 14.94 11.51
C VAL A 291 -2.08 15.36 12.76
N GLU A 292 -2.78 15.95 13.75
CA GLU A 292 -2.19 16.38 15.03
C GLU A 292 -1.67 15.20 15.84
N VAL A 293 -2.43 14.10 15.92
CA VAL A 293 -1.98 12.86 16.58
C VAL A 293 -0.80 12.25 15.85
N PHE A 294 -0.77 12.30 14.52
CA PHE A 294 0.40 11.86 13.76
C PHE A 294 1.63 12.73 14.05
N GLU A 295 1.43 14.05 14.10
CA GLU A 295 2.50 15.01 14.45
C GLU A 295 3.07 14.74 15.85
N GLU A 296 2.21 14.50 16.85
CA GLU A 296 2.62 14.12 18.20
C GLU A 296 3.45 12.82 18.19
N LYS A 297 2.98 11.79 17.48
CA LYS A 297 3.71 10.54 17.33
C LYS A 297 5.06 10.72 16.62
N CYS A 298 5.16 11.60 15.63
CA CYS A 298 6.46 11.91 15.01
C CYS A 298 7.47 12.46 16.02
N GLY A 299 7.02 13.11 17.10
CA GLY A 299 7.88 13.55 18.21
C GLY A 299 8.53 12.40 19.00
N GLU A 300 7.99 11.17 18.87
CA GLU A 300 8.58 9.97 19.48
C GLU A 300 9.75 9.38 18.67
N LEU A 301 10.06 9.94 17.50
CA LEU A 301 11.07 9.39 16.56
C LEU A 301 12.43 9.19 17.22
N GLY A 302 12.87 10.15 18.05
CA GLY A 302 14.14 10.02 18.79
C GLY A 302 14.18 8.81 19.73
N SER A 303 13.07 8.50 20.41
CA SER A 303 12.97 7.32 21.26
C SER A 303 12.96 6.01 20.44
N VAL A 304 12.33 6.04 19.25
CA VAL A 304 12.35 4.90 18.32
C VAL A 304 13.76 4.65 17.78
N LEU A 305 14.50 5.72 17.48
CA LEU A 305 15.90 5.68 17.09
C LEU A 305 16.75 4.97 18.15
N GLN A 306 16.68 5.43 19.39
CA GLN A 306 17.46 4.87 20.49
C GLN A 306 17.13 3.39 20.70
N ALA A 307 15.86 3.02 20.72
CA ALA A 307 15.46 1.63 20.89
C ALA A 307 15.97 0.72 19.75
N ASN A 308 16.06 1.25 18.52
CA ASN A 308 16.64 0.51 17.40
C ASN A 308 18.18 0.39 17.50
N GLU A 309 18.87 1.43 17.99
CA GLU A 309 20.32 1.38 18.27
C GLU A 309 20.62 0.32 19.31
N ASP A 310 19.92 0.31 20.45
CA ASP A 310 20.04 -0.69 21.52
C ASP A 310 19.81 -2.11 20.95
N ARG A 311 18.84 -2.26 20.05
CA ARG A 311 18.55 -3.56 19.43
C ARG A 311 19.63 -4.02 18.45
N ILE A 312 20.24 -3.11 17.70
CA ILE A 312 21.39 -3.43 16.83
C ILE A 312 22.54 -3.92 17.70
N GLU A 313 22.82 -3.27 18.83
CA GLU A 313 23.85 -3.71 19.77
C GLU A 313 23.56 -5.12 20.31
N GLU A 314 22.32 -5.40 20.73
CA GLU A 314 21.91 -6.74 21.16
C GLU A 314 22.12 -7.81 20.08
N LEU A 315 21.75 -7.51 18.82
CA LEU A 315 21.95 -8.43 17.69
C LEU A 315 23.44 -8.65 17.40
N GLY A 316 24.26 -7.63 17.57
CA GLY A 316 25.72 -7.73 17.43
C GLY A 316 26.37 -8.64 18.47
N ASN A 317 25.81 -8.66 19.67
CA ASN A 317 26.29 -9.50 20.78
C ASN A 317 25.63 -10.90 20.79
N MET A 318 24.79 -11.21 19.81
CA MET A 318 24.08 -12.48 19.71
C MET A 318 24.83 -13.44 18.80
N ASP A 319 25.54 -14.41 19.37
CA ASP A 319 26.23 -15.43 18.61
C ASP A 319 25.26 -16.39 17.91
N VAL A 320 25.50 -16.65 16.62
CA VAL A 320 24.73 -17.60 15.79
C VAL A 320 25.68 -18.62 15.18
N GLU A 321 25.55 -19.89 15.58
CA GLU A 321 26.45 -20.97 15.16
C GLU A 321 26.30 -21.34 13.68
N ASP A 322 25.09 -21.22 13.12
CA ASP A 322 24.77 -21.53 11.72
C ASP A 322 23.89 -20.45 11.11
N VAL A 323 24.51 -19.36 10.64
CA VAL A 323 23.82 -18.23 10.01
C VAL A 323 23.02 -18.66 8.77
N PRO A 324 23.59 -19.42 7.79
CA PRO A 324 22.86 -19.88 6.63
C PRO A 324 21.66 -20.77 7.00
N GLY A 325 21.82 -21.68 7.95
CA GLY A 325 20.73 -22.58 8.42
C GLY A 325 19.59 -21.81 9.10
N VAL A 326 19.90 -20.81 9.91
CA VAL A 326 18.91 -19.92 10.54
C VAL A 326 18.15 -19.13 9.47
N VAL A 327 18.85 -18.52 8.49
CA VAL A 327 18.20 -17.79 7.39
C VAL A 327 17.30 -18.72 6.57
N ALA A 328 17.76 -19.91 6.19
CA ALA A 328 16.98 -20.89 5.46
C ALA A 328 15.69 -21.30 6.22
N THR A 329 15.82 -21.50 7.54
CA THR A 329 14.71 -21.82 8.42
C THR A 329 13.69 -20.69 8.48
N LEU A 330 14.14 -19.45 8.60
CA LEU A 330 13.25 -18.27 8.61
C LEU A 330 12.52 -18.08 7.28
N VAL A 331 13.19 -18.34 6.15
CA VAL A 331 12.57 -18.32 4.81
C VAL A 331 11.48 -19.40 4.70
N LYS A 332 11.70 -20.62 5.21
CA LYS A 332 10.68 -21.68 5.23
C LYS A 332 9.47 -21.31 6.09
N LYS A 333 9.69 -20.64 7.24
CA LYS A 333 8.63 -20.27 8.20
C LYS A 333 7.85 -19.01 7.78
N ASN A 334 8.42 -18.13 6.98
CA ASN A 334 7.84 -16.82 6.65
C ASN A 334 7.49 -16.73 5.16
N ALA A 335 6.20 -16.91 4.86
CA ALA A 335 5.68 -16.94 3.47
C ALA A 335 5.86 -15.61 2.71
N PHE A 336 6.13 -14.49 3.39
CA PHE A 336 6.41 -13.22 2.76
C PHE A 336 7.80 -13.15 2.14
N LEU A 337 8.75 -14.00 2.56
CA LEU A 337 10.10 -14.05 1.99
C LEU A 337 10.13 -14.83 0.66
N PRO A 338 10.69 -14.26 -0.41
CA PRO A 338 10.70 -14.85 -1.73
C PRO A 338 11.77 -15.97 -1.85
N LYS A 339 11.33 -17.22 -2.02
CA LYS A 339 12.20 -18.40 -2.03
C LYS A 339 13.33 -18.36 -3.07
N LYS A 340 13.03 -17.95 -4.33
CA LYS A 340 14.04 -17.88 -5.39
C LYS A 340 15.16 -16.85 -5.13
N ALA A 341 14.82 -15.72 -4.51
CA ALA A 341 15.81 -14.74 -4.11
C ALA A 341 16.62 -15.24 -2.90
N ALA A 342 15.95 -15.92 -1.97
CA ALA A 342 16.59 -16.52 -0.82
C ALA A 342 17.62 -17.61 -1.21
N GLU A 343 17.33 -18.45 -2.19
CA GLU A 343 18.27 -19.45 -2.71
C GLU A 343 19.59 -18.82 -3.15
N LYS A 344 19.54 -17.69 -3.91
CA LYS A 344 20.74 -16.99 -4.35
C LYS A 344 21.53 -16.41 -3.19
N VAL A 345 20.84 -15.76 -2.25
CA VAL A 345 21.52 -15.18 -1.07
C VAL A 345 22.14 -16.26 -0.21
N LEU A 346 21.47 -17.41 -0.04
CA LEU A 346 21.98 -18.53 0.72
C LEU A 346 23.19 -19.21 0.06
N GLU A 347 23.25 -19.29 -1.27
CA GLU A 347 24.42 -19.78 -1.99
C GLU A 347 25.66 -18.92 -1.66
N ASP A 348 25.52 -17.59 -1.78
CA ASP A 348 26.60 -16.66 -1.48
C ASP A 348 26.98 -16.70 0.00
N LEU A 349 25.99 -16.74 0.89
CA LEU A 349 26.19 -16.72 2.35
C LEU A 349 26.95 -17.98 2.84
N ARG A 350 26.64 -19.17 2.31
CA ARG A 350 27.33 -20.42 2.63
C ARG A 350 28.81 -20.43 2.22
N LEU A 351 29.17 -19.64 1.19
CA LEU A 351 30.56 -19.47 0.76
C LEU A 351 31.33 -18.48 1.63
N GLN A 352 30.63 -17.52 2.25
CA GLN A 352 31.27 -16.43 3.00
C GLN A 352 31.40 -16.74 4.48
N MET A 353 30.40 -17.40 5.09
CA MET A 353 30.38 -17.66 6.53
C MET A 353 29.58 -18.90 6.91
N THR A 354 29.92 -19.50 8.04
CA THR A 354 29.12 -20.51 8.70
C THR A 354 28.48 -19.95 9.96
N SER A 355 29.31 -19.36 10.85
CA SER A 355 28.84 -18.69 12.07
C SER A 355 28.99 -17.18 11.96
N GLY A 356 28.25 -16.47 12.78
CA GLY A 356 28.29 -15.01 12.83
C GLY A 356 27.44 -14.46 13.97
N THR A 357 26.83 -13.31 13.75
CA THR A 357 25.98 -12.62 14.72
C THR A 357 24.53 -12.54 14.27
N GLY A 358 23.66 -12.10 15.18
CA GLY A 358 22.27 -11.83 14.82
C GLY A 358 22.13 -10.74 13.74
N ILE A 359 23.09 -9.81 13.63
CA ILE A 359 23.10 -8.80 12.57
C ILE A 359 23.33 -9.45 11.21
N ASP A 360 24.24 -10.42 11.10
CA ASP A 360 24.52 -11.12 9.84
C ASP A 360 23.26 -11.83 9.31
N VAL A 361 22.48 -12.47 10.22
CA VAL A 361 21.18 -13.04 9.87
C VAL A 361 20.24 -11.95 9.37
N TYR A 362 20.14 -10.83 10.08
CA TYR A 362 19.23 -9.75 9.73
C TYR A 362 19.57 -9.07 8.40
N LEU A 363 20.87 -8.84 8.15
CA LEU A 363 21.36 -8.32 6.86
C LEU A 363 21.04 -9.29 5.70
N ALA A 364 21.25 -10.58 5.89
CA ALA A 364 20.93 -11.58 4.88
C ALA A 364 19.44 -11.60 4.52
N LEU A 365 18.54 -11.46 5.52
CA LEU A 365 17.10 -11.36 5.28
C LEU A 365 16.73 -10.11 4.45
N ASN A 366 17.38 -8.98 4.71
CA ASN A 366 17.17 -7.74 3.94
C ASN A 366 17.75 -7.84 2.52
N GLN A 367 18.89 -8.51 2.36
CA GLN A 367 19.49 -8.78 1.05
C GLN A 367 18.55 -9.62 0.17
N ILE A 368 17.78 -10.56 0.76
CA ILE A 368 16.78 -11.34 0.03
C ILE A 368 15.73 -10.42 -0.63
N ILE A 369 15.24 -9.39 0.08
CA ILE A 369 14.27 -8.43 -0.47
C ILE A 369 14.91 -7.64 -1.61
N GLN A 370 16.13 -7.16 -1.44
CA GLN A 370 16.86 -6.41 -2.44
C GLN A 370 17.10 -7.24 -3.71
N VAL A 371 17.60 -8.47 -3.57
CA VAL A 371 17.78 -9.39 -4.70
C VAL A 371 16.46 -9.67 -5.42
N HIS A 372 15.37 -9.86 -4.67
CA HIS A 372 14.05 -10.07 -5.28
C HIS A 372 13.61 -8.87 -6.13
N SER A 373 13.80 -7.65 -5.64
CA SER A 373 13.45 -6.42 -6.36
C SER A 373 14.28 -6.20 -7.63
N THR A 374 15.50 -6.74 -7.68
CA THR A 374 16.33 -6.70 -8.91
C THR A 374 15.96 -7.81 -9.90
N MET A 375 15.41 -8.93 -9.44
CA MET A 375 15.05 -10.07 -10.30
C MET A 375 13.75 -9.86 -11.08
N GLN A 376 12.81 -9.09 -10.52
CA GLN A 376 11.50 -8.83 -11.11
C GLN A 376 10.90 -7.53 -10.59
N LYS A 377 9.97 -6.97 -11.38
CA LYS A 377 9.17 -5.83 -10.90
C LYS A 377 8.29 -6.29 -9.74
N VAL A 378 8.46 -5.65 -8.60
CA VAL A 378 7.68 -5.90 -7.37
C VAL A 378 6.66 -4.79 -7.19
N SER A 379 5.41 -5.11 -6.85
CA SER A 379 4.42 -4.10 -6.48
C SER A 379 4.77 -3.45 -5.15
N ASP A 380 4.32 -2.20 -4.95
CA ASP A 380 4.55 -1.46 -3.70
C ASP A 380 3.99 -2.21 -2.50
N GLU A 381 2.78 -2.76 -2.62
CA GLU A 381 2.16 -3.58 -1.57
C GLU A 381 3.06 -4.77 -1.18
N ARG A 382 3.56 -5.49 -2.17
CA ARG A 382 4.44 -6.64 -1.94
C ARG A 382 5.76 -6.22 -1.31
N PHE A 383 6.35 -5.12 -1.79
CA PHE A 383 7.58 -4.58 -1.23
C PHE A 383 7.40 -4.15 0.23
N LEU A 384 6.34 -3.41 0.55
CA LEU A 384 6.01 -3.01 1.91
C LEU A 384 5.77 -4.22 2.81
N THR A 385 4.98 -5.20 2.35
CA THR A 385 4.71 -6.44 3.10
C THR A 385 6.00 -7.18 3.46
N MET A 386 6.95 -7.32 2.52
CA MET A 386 8.23 -7.96 2.75
C MET A 386 9.08 -7.14 3.72
N SER A 387 9.21 -5.82 3.51
CA SER A 387 10.00 -4.92 4.35
C SER A 387 9.49 -4.87 5.80
N GLU A 388 8.18 -4.75 5.99
CA GLU A 388 7.55 -4.78 7.32
C GLU A 388 7.67 -6.15 7.97
N GLY A 389 7.58 -7.23 7.19
CA GLY A 389 7.77 -8.59 7.67
C GLY A 389 9.18 -8.79 8.20
N VAL A 390 10.21 -8.34 7.47
CA VAL A 390 11.61 -8.42 7.93
C VAL A 390 11.86 -7.48 9.09
N ALA A 391 11.31 -6.25 9.07
CA ALA A 391 11.46 -5.31 10.18
C ALA A 391 10.99 -5.90 11.52
N LYS A 392 9.92 -6.71 11.52
CA LYS A 392 9.45 -7.43 12.72
C LYS A 392 10.42 -8.49 13.22
N LEU A 393 11.19 -9.11 12.30
CA LEU A 393 12.16 -10.14 12.66
C LEU A 393 13.38 -9.60 13.41
N ILE A 394 13.63 -8.29 13.43
CA ILE A 394 14.68 -7.68 14.23
C ILE A 394 14.59 -8.05 15.72
N HIS A 395 13.36 -8.28 16.23
CA HIS A 395 13.11 -8.66 17.63
C HIS A 395 13.25 -10.16 17.90
N THR A 396 13.61 -10.95 16.87
CA THR A 396 13.80 -12.40 17.01
C THR A 396 15.12 -12.71 17.70
N ASP A 397 15.10 -13.65 18.64
CA ASP A 397 16.31 -14.25 19.19
C ASP A 397 16.82 -15.31 18.21
N PHE A 398 17.74 -14.92 17.33
CA PHE A 398 18.24 -15.80 16.28
C PHE A 398 19.11 -16.94 16.81
N SER A 399 19.72 -16.79 18.00
CA SER A 399 20.50 -17.85 18.63
C SER A 399 19.66 -19.05 19.07
N LYS A 400 18.33 -18.84 19.22
CA LYS A 400 17.37 -19.90 19.62
C LYS A 400 16.57 -20.48 18.44
N VAL A 401 16.84 -20.05 17.23
CA VAL A 401 16.16 -20.60 16.06
C VAL A 401 16.68 -22.02 15.79
N THR A 402 15.84 -23.02 15.99
CA THR A 402 16.18 -24.41 15.65
C THR A 402 16.26 -24.54 14.13
N VAL A 403 17.46 -24.87 13.65
CA VAL A 403 17.71 -25.12 12.22
C VAL A 403 16.95 -26.35 11.77
N LEU A 404 16.17 -26.21 10.68
CA LEU A 404 15.47 -27.32 10.07
C LEU A 404 16.44 -28.09 9.18
N GLU A 405 16.55 -29.40 9.38
CA GLU A 405 17.33 -30.27 8.47
C GLU A 405 16.85 -30.12 7.04
N GLU A 406 17.78 -30.06 6.09
CA GLU A 406 17.46 -30.11 4.65
C GLU A 406 17.01 -31.52 4.33
N GLU A 407 15.70 -31.69 3.95
CA GLU A 407 15.20 -32.96 3.37
C GLU A 407 15.64 -33.12 1.92
#